data_ffd2b360d4455eaf4b9af3c52328408a
#
_entry.id   ffd2b360d4455eaf4b9af3c52328408a
#
_cell.length_a   1.000
_cell.length_b   1.000
_cell.length_c   1.000
_cell.angle_alpha   90.00
_cell.angle_beta   90.00
_cell.angle_gamma   90.00
#
_symmetry.space_group_name_H-M   'P 1'
#
loop_
_entity.id
_entity.type
_entity.pdbx_description
1 polymer ?
#
loop_
_entity_poly.entity_id
_entity_poly.type
_entity_poly.pdbx_seq_one_letter_code
_entity_poly.pdbx_strand_id
1 'polypeptide(L)' 'MQLSIESEREEDGRWLAEVPQLPGVLVYGKTRNEALSKAQILALRVLAERLENGEGSPEPISISIAA' A
#
# COMPACT_ATOMS: atom_id res chain seq x y z
N MET A 1 8.26 -8.11 -8.43
CA MET A 1 8.10 -6.81 -7.74
C MET A 1 7.91 -7.05 -6.25
N GLN A 2 8.68 -6.35 -5.45
CA GLN A 2 8.56 -6.44 -4.01
C GLN A 2 8.07 -5.11 -3.46
N LEU A 3 6.95 -5.14 -2.76
CA LEU A 3 6.36 -3.97 -2.12
C LEU A 3 6.40 -4.14 -0.61
N SER A 4 6.52 -3.04 0.10
CA SER A 4 6.43 -3.04 1.56
C SER A 4 5.38 -2.02 2.00
N ILE A 5 4.59 -2.38 3.00
CA ILE A 5 3.66 -1.45 3.61
C ILE A 5 4.28 -1.00 4.93
N GLU A 6 4.54 0.29 5.04
CA GLU A 6 5.06 0.89 6.25
C GLU A 6 3.94 1.62 6.98
N SER A 7 3.93 1.56 8.30
CA SER A 7 2.91 2.22 9.08
C SER A 7 3.51 3.01 10.23
N GLU A 8 2.83 4.08 10.61
CA GLU A 8 3.25 4.96 11.68
C GLU A 8 2.02 5.51 12.38
N ARG A 9 2.07 5.62 13.70
CA ARG A 9 1.00 6.25 14.47
C ARG A 9 1.23 7.75 14.50
N GLU A 10 0.19 8.51 14.13
CA GLU A 10 0.22 9.95 14.17
C GLU A 10 -0.07 10.48 15.57
N GLU A 11 0.29 11.73 15.84
CA GLU A 11 0.07 12.35 17.14
C GLU A 11 -1.40 12.39 17.56
N ASP A 12 -2.31 12.51 16.60
CA ASP A 12 -3.75 12.55 16.86
C ASP A 12 -4.36 11.16 17.07
N GLY A 13 -3.53 10.11 17.07
CA GLY A 13 -3.98 8.73 17.27
C GLY A 13 -4.35 7.98 16.02
N ARG A 14 -4.45 8.65 14.86
CA ARG A 14 -4.67 7.95 13.60
C ARG A 14 -3.41 7.19 13.19
N TRP A 15 -3.60 6.21 12.32
CA TRP A 15 -2.50 5.49 11.73
C TRP A 15 -2.35 5.84 10.26
N LEU A 16 -1.12 6.05 9.85
CA LEU A 16 -0.74 6.26 8.46
C LEU A 16 -0.15 4.95 7.94
N ALA A 17 -0.49 4.59 6.72
CA ALA A 17 0.17 3.48 6.02
C ALA A 17 0.51 3.90 4.60
N GLU A 18 1.67 3.51 4.14
CA GLU A 18 2.12 3.86 2.79
C GLU A 18 2.92 2.72 2.16
N VAL A 19 2.96 2.73 0.84
CA VAL A 19 3.79 1.83 0.05
C VAL A 19 4.80 2.70 -0.69
N PRO A 20 6.04 2.82 -0.18
CA PRO A 20 7.04 3.74 -0.78
C PRO A 20 7.33 3.46 -2.24
N GLN A 21 7.23 2.20 -2.67
CA GLN A 21 7.51 1.82 -4.05
C GLN A 21 6.41 2.25 -5.03
N LEU A 22 5.25 2.65 -4.51
CA LEU A 22 4.13 3.13 -5.32
C LEU A 22 3.75 4.54 -4.88
N PRO A 23 4.35 5.58 -5.49
CA PRO A 23 4.04 6.96 -5.14
C PRO A 23 2.53 7.23 -5.20
N GLY A 24 2.00 7.87 -4.16
CA GLY A 24 0.57 8.15 -4.05
C GLY A 24 -0.21 7.11 -3.26
N VAL A 25 0.37 5.97 -2.93
CA VAL A 25 -0.28 5.00 -2.05
C VAL A 25 0.03 5.35 -0.60
N LEU A 26 -0.83 6.21 -0.05
CA LEU A 26 -0.73 6.71 1.32
C LEU A 26 -2.16 6.84 1.85
N VAL A 27 -2.44 6.19 2.97
CA VAL A 27 -3.79 6.14 3.52
C VAL A 27 -3.76 6.29 5.04
N TYR A 28 -4.90 6.64 5.61
CA TYR A 28 -5.08 6.74 7.06
C TYR A 28 -6.13 5.74 7.52
N GLY A 29 -6.00 5.33 8.77
CA GLY A 29 -6.98 4.46 9.43
C GLY A 29 -7.04 4.78 10.91
N LYS A 30 -8.12 4.36 11.55
CA LYS A 30 -8.30 4.55 13.00
C LYS A 30 -7.43 3.58 13.80
N THR A 31 -7.11 2.44 13.21
CA THR A 31 -6.25 1.43 13.79
C THR A 31 -5.14 1.09 12.80
N ARG A 32 -4.07 0.49 13.30
CA ARG A 32 -2.97 0.02 12.43
C ARG A 32 -3.50 -0.97 11.38
N ASN A 33 -4.31 -1.91 11.82
CA ASN A 33 -4.84 -2.94 10.91
C ASN A 33 -5.72 -2.33 9.81
N GLU A 34 -6.54 -1.34 10.15
CA GLU A 34 -7.34 -0.64 9.15
C GLU A 34 -6.48 0.07 8.12
N ALA A 35 -5.46 0.80 8.58
CA ALA A 35 -4.55 1.50 7.68
C ALA A 35 -3.79 0.52 6.77
N LEU A 36 -3.30 -0.59 7.33
CA LEU A 36 -2.62 -1.62 6.54
C LEU A 36 -3.52 -2.23 5.47
N SER A 37 -4.77 -2.54 5.85
CA SER A 37 -5.74 -3.09 4.91
C SER A 37 -6.03 -2.13 3.77
N LYS A 38 -6.24 -0.87 4.08
CA LYS A 38 -6.50 0.17 3.07
C LYS A 38 -5.32 0.35 2.13
N ALA A 39 -4.10 0.35 2.67
CA ALA A 39 -2.90 0.48 1.86
C ALA A 39 -2.74 -0.71 0.91
N GLN A 40 -2.99 -1.91 1.39
CA GLN A 40 -2.91 -3.10 0.56
C GLN A 40 -3.95 -3.09 -0.55
N ILE A 41 -5.18 -2.71 -0.23
CA ILE A 41 -6.25 -2.59 -1.23
C ILE A 41 -5.85 -1.58 -2.30
N LEU A 42 -5.40 -0.41 -1.89
CA LEU A 42 -5.02 0.63 -2.85
C LEU A 42 -3.84 0.20 -3.71
N ALA A 43 -2.83 -0.44 -3.12
CA ALA A 43 -1.68 -0.96 -3.86
C ALA A 43 -2.12 -1.97 -4.93
N LEU A 44 -3.01 -2.90 -4.58
CA LEU A 44 -3.52 -3.90 -5.51
C LEU A 44 -4.32 -3.26 -6.64
N ARG A 45 -5.12 -2.23 -6.34
CA ARG A 45 -5.87 -1.51 -7.35
C ARG A 45 -4.95 -0.76 -8.32
N VAL A 46 -3.91 -0.12 -7.80
CA VAL A 46 -2.93 0.59 -8.65
C VAL A 46 -2.23 -0.38 -9.59
N LEU A 47 -1.80 -1.54 -9.07
CA LEU A 47 -1.14 -2.55 -9.88
C LEU A 47 -2.08 -3.14 -10.94
N ALA A 48 -3.32 -3.41 -10.56
CA ALA A 48 -4.32 -3.91 -11.50
C ALA A 48 -4.56 -2.91 -12.63
N GLU A 49 -4.72 -1.63 -12.29
CA GLU A 49 -4.92 -0.58 -13.27
C GLU A 49 -3.74 -0.43 -14.23
N ARG A 50 -2.52 -0.53 -13.72
CA ARG A 50 -1.32 -0.49 -14.57
C ARG A 50 -1.31 -1.63 -15.58
N LEU A 51 -1.63 -2.84 -15.16
CA LEU A 51 -1.71 -3.98 -16.07
C LEU A 51 -2.82 -3.79 -17.12
N GLU A 52 -3.98 -3.30 -16.70
CA GLU A 52 -5.09 -3.05 -17.60
C GLU A 52 -4.73 -2.00 -18.65
N ASN A 53 -3.95 -1.00 -18.28
CA ASN A 53 -3.53 0.07 -19.19
C ASN A 53 -2.26 -0.24 -19.98
N GLY A 54 -1.71 -1.44 -19.84
CA GLY A 54 -0.50 -1.81 -20.55
C GLY A 54 0.77 -1.15 -20.04
N GLU A 55 0.74 -0.60 -18.83
CA GLU A 55 1.90 0.10 -18.25
C GLU A 55 2.87 -0.84 -17.54
N GLY A 56 2.55 -2.12 -17.48
CA GLY A 56 3.41 -3.12 -16.87
C GLY A 56 3.19 -4.46 -17.53
N SER A 57 4.03 -5.44 -17.19
CA SER A 57 3.91 -6.81 -17.67
C SER A 57 3.63 -7.75 -16.49
N PRO A 58 3.05 -8.93 -16.76
CA PRO A 58 2.88 -9.93 -15.71
C PRO A 58 4.21 -10.26 -15.04
N GLU A 59 4.24 -10.23 -13.73
CA GLU A 59 5.41 -10.58 -12.94
C GLU A 59 5.01 -11.04 -11.55
N PRO A 60 5.87 -11.77 -10.84
CA PRO A 60 5.60 -12.11 -9.45
C PRO A 60 5.53 -10.84 -8.60
N ILE A 61 4.54 -10.78 -7.73
CA ILE A 61 4.34 -9.65 -6.82
C ILE A 61 4.31 -10.18 -5.39
N SER A 62 5.12 -9.58 -4.52
CA SER A 62 5.06 -9.87 -3.10
C SER A 62 4.85 -8.58 -2.33
N ILE A 63 4.00 -8.65 -1.31
CA ILE A 63 3.70 -7.52 -0.44
C ILE A 63 4.05 -7.95 0.97
N SER A 64 4.96 -7.21 1.61
CA SER A 64 5.33 -7.46 2.99
C SER A 64 4.85 -6.30 3.87
N ILE A 65 4.65 -6.60 5.15
CA ILE A 65 4.26 -5.60 6.12
C ILE A 65 5.47 -5.35 7.02
N ALA A 66 5.94 -4.11 7.04
CA ALA A 66 7.07 -3.72 7.86
C ALA A 66 6.69 -3.74 9.36
N ALA A 67 7.58 -4.26 10.17
CA ALA A 67 7.37 -4.37 11.61
C ALA A 67 7.34 -2.98 12.29
#